data_dbea0f3ddb10d2941eaa0217d9a37543
#
_entry.id   dbea0f3ddb10d2941eaa0217d9a37543
#
_cell.length_a   1.000
_cell.length_b   1.000
_cell.length_c   1.000
_cell.angle_alpha   90.00
_cell.angle_beta   90.00
_cell.angle_gamma   90.00
#
_symmetry.space_group_name_H-M   'P 1'
#
loop_
_entity.id
_entity.type
_entity.pdbx_description
1 polymer ?
#
loop_
_entity_poly.entity_id
_entity_poly.type
_entity_poly.pdbx_seq_one_letter_code
_entity_poly.pdbx_strand_id
1 'polypeptide(L)'
;MKKSLLLFVALLLSGVVAAADTRPREIAEAEQVIVRTFGRLPEQLRFVLARPDASGCDSYAVSVEEGQLCIEGTSCVALCRGFYDYILSQGYGVANWSGNRLELPDRLPDLKRRVTRSPFRHHLYMNVCTFGYTTPFWDWERWERELDWMALHGFDMPLAPVATEAILARVWRKMGLTQKEIDAYFTGPAHMPWMRMGNMTGLDGAPSQEWHEGQIALQHRILERMRALGMKPLFQGFAGFVPEGMRRLYPDLALTRTRWSGFESNLLSPLDPRFVEIGSAFVREWEREFGRGEYYLVDCFNELDVPFGEKGSDERAATLRRYAQTVYRSLSEANPGAVWMMQGWMFGYQRTIWDPHSVEALLSGVPDGKLCVIDLAVDFNDYVWRSENSWNYYSGLYGKEWIYSTVPNFGGRSALTGVLDFYANGHLGALASRNRGELVGYGTSPEGVENNEAVYEVISAAGWSSRRIDVLR
;
A
#
# COMPACT_ATOMS: atom_id res chain seq x y z
N MET A 1 57.73 -53.47 -23.03
CA MET A 1 57.82 -52.02 -23.25
C MET A 1 56.61 -51.59 -24.03
N LYS A 2 55.52 -51.13 -23.38
CA LYS A 2 54.35 -50.58 -24.01
C LYS A 2 54.21 -49.13 -23.52
N LYS A 3 54.35 -48.16 -24.41
CA LYS A 3 54.14 -46.72 -24.14
C LYS A 3 52.66 -46.41 -24.22
N SER A 4 52.05 -45.99 -23.13
CA SER A 4 50.69 -45.46 -23.08
C SER A 4 50.73 -44.00 -23.46
N LEU A 5 49.98 -43.66 -24.50
CA LEU A 5 49.72 -42.29 -24.96
C LEU A 5 48.52 -41.73 -24.22
N LEU A 6 48.72 -40.75 -23.32
CA LEU A 6 47.64 -39.99 -22.66
C LEU A 6 47.20 -38.88 -23.59
N LEU A 7 45.94 -38.98 -24.08
CA LEU A 7 45.28 -37.94 -24.84
C LEU A 7 44.62 -36.95 -23.87
N PHE A 8 45.13 -35.72 -23.78
CA PHE A 8 44.48 -34.60 -23.08
C PHE A 8 43.42 -34.00 -23.99
N VAL A 9 42.15 -34.24 -23.66
CA VAL A 9 41.03 -33.51 -24.30
C VAL A 9 40.81 -32.25 -23.49
N ALA A 10 41.21 -31.09 -24.02
CA ALA A 10 40.88 -29.78 -23.48
C ALA A 10 39.44 -29.44 -23.88
N LEU A 11 38.49 -29.53 -22.92
CA LEU A 11 37.15 -28.96 -23.05
C LEU A 11 37.27 -27.44 -22.98
N LEU A 12 37.15 -26.77 -24.11
CA LEU A 12 36.88 -25.32 -24.16
C LEU A 12 35.44 -25.07 -23.72
N LEU A 13 35.23 -24.76 -22.44
CA LEU A 13 34.02 -24.14 -21.95
C LEU A 13 34.00 -22.68 -22.47
N SER A 14 33.36 -22.45 -23.59
CA SER A 14 32.97 -21.11 -24.03
C SER A 14 31.87 -20.62 -23.11
N GLY A 15 32.26 -19.99 -22.00
CA GLY A 15 31.33 -19.20 -21.16
C GLY A 15 30.81 -18.03 -22.01
N VAL A 16 29.55 -18.10 -22.39
CA VAL A 16 28.84 -16.92 -22.87
C VAL A 16 28.69 -16.00 -21.65
N VAL A 17 29.62 -15.08 -21.51
CA VAL A 17 29.46 -13.95 -20.60
C VAL A 17 28.31 -13.12 -21.20
N ALA A 18 27.11 -13.25 -20.65
CA ALA A 18 26.04 -12.31 -20.96
C ALA A 18 26.58 -10.91 -20.69
N ALA A 19 26.63 -10.06 -21.70
CA ALA A 19 27.00 -8.66 -21.54
C ALA A 19 26.04 -8.07 -20.51
N ALA A 20 26.58 -7.52 -19.40
CA ALA A 20 25.75 -6.86 -18.42
C ALA A 20 24.98 -5.73 -19.12
N ASP A 21 23.66 -5.72 -18.96
CA ASP A 21 22.81 -4.67 -19.51
C ASP A 21 23.23 -3.33 -18.89
N THR A 22 23.76 -2.44 -19.68
CA THR A 22 24.25 -1.13 -19.24
C THR A 22 23.15 -0.09 -19.16
N ARG A 23 21.90 -0.46 -19.51
CA ARG A 23 20.73 0.44 -19.42
C ARG A 23 20.35 0.68 -17.96
N PRO A 24 19.77 1.86 -17.63
CA PRO A 24 19.17 2.07 -16.32
C PRO A 24 18.17 0.97 -15.98
N ARG A 25 18.18 0.49 -14.73
CA ARG A 25 17.30 -0.57 -14.25
C ARG A 25 15.83 -0.22 -14.46
N GLU A 26 15.45 1.03 -14.23
CA GLU A 26 14.09 1.54 -14.39
C GLU A 26 13.56 1.35 -15.81
N ILE A 27 14.41 1.53 -16.82
CA ILE A 27 14.04 1.31 -18.22
C ILE A 27 13.84 -0.18 -18.48
N ALA A 28 14.80 -1.01 -18.04
CA ALA A 28 14.72 -2.46 -18.25
C ALA A 28 13.47 -3.06 -17.61
N GLU A 29 13.13 -2.64 -16.39
CA GLU A 29 11.93 -3.11 -15.69
C GLU A 29 10.63 -2.59 -16.35
N ALA A 30 10.58 -1.34 -16.83
CA ALA A 30 9.44 -0.83 -17.58
C ALA A 30 9.21 -1.60 -18.89
N GLU A 31 10.27 -1.92 -19.64
CA GLU A 31 10.19 -2.77 -20.82
C GLU A 31 9.64 -4.17 -20.48
N GLN A 32 10.08 -4.76 -19.37
CA GLN A 32 9.56 -6.06 -18.91
C GLN A 32 8.09 -6.02 -18.52
N VAL A 33 7.59 -4.92 -17.89
CA VAL A 33 6.16 -4.72 -17.63
C VAL A 33 5.38 -4.78 -18.96
N ILE A 34 5.84 -4.07 -20.00
CA ILE A 34 5.17 -4.07 -21.30
C ILE A 34 5.17 -5.48 -21.92
N VAL A 35 6.30 -6.18 -21.86
CA VAL A 35 6.41 -7.54 -22.41
C VAL A 35 5.49 -8.52 -21.69
N ARG A 36 5.46 -8.49 -20.34
CA ARG A 36 4.58 -9.39 -19.58
C ARG A 36 3.10 -9.09 -19.80
N THR A 37 2.74 -7.80 -19.91
CA THR A 37 1.33 -7.39 -20.06
C THR A 37 0.81 -7.64 -21.48
N PHE A 38 1.62 -7.35 -22.51
CA PHE A 38 1.16 -7.34 -23.89
C PHE A 38 1.84 -8.40 -24.79
N GLY A 39 2.71 -9.22 -24.21
CA GLY A 39 3.39 -10.32 -24.92
C GLY A 39 4.58 -9.89 -25.78
N ARG A 40 4.80 -8.60 -26.01
CA ARG A 40 5.92 -8.07 -26.79
C ARG A 40 6.27 -6.63 -26.42
N LEU A 41 7.50 -6.23 -26.67
CA LEU A 41 7.91 -4.83 -26.67
C LEU A 41 7.72 -4.26 -28.09
N PRO A 42 6.94 -3.17 -28.28
CA PRO A 42 6.78 -2.53 -29.59
C PRO A 42 8.13 -1.97 -30.09
N GLU A 43 8.46 -2.21 -31.37
CA GLU A 43 9.70 -1.70 -31.99
C GLU A 43 9.72 -0.17 -32.06
N GLN A 44 8.54 0.45 -32.11
CA GLN A 44 8.38 1.91 -32.11
C GLN A 44 8.60 2.55 -30.74
N LEU A 45 8.69 1.76 -29.64
CA LEU A 45 8.79 2.30 -28.28
C LEU A 45 10.24 2.53 -27.87
N ARG A 46 10.50 3.71 -27.31
CA ARG A 46 11.74 4.07 -26.64
C ARG A 46 11.45 4.69 -25.28
N PHE A 47 12.05 4.17 -24.23
CA PHE A 47 12.05 4.78 -22.91
C PHE A 47 13.32 5.62 -22.68
N VAL A 48 13.15 6.74 -21.94
CA VAL A 48 14.24 7.63 -21.51
C VAL A 48 14.04 7.97 -20.05
N LEU A 49 15.04 7.72 -19.21
CA LEU A 49 14.99 8.07 -17.81
C LEU A 49 15.29 9.56 -17.64
N ALA A 50 14.33 10.33 -17.12
CA ALA A 50 14.47 11.73 -16.79
C ALA A 50 14.96 11.92 -15.34
N ARG A 51 15.55 13.04 -15.04
CA ARG A 51 15.94 13.37 -13.66
C ARG A 51 14.72 13.84 -12.86
N PRO A 52 14.49 13.29 -11.64
CA PRO A 52 13.50 13.83 -10.72
C PRO A 52 13.82 15.28 -10.36
N ASP A 53 12.79 16.09 -10.13
CA ASP A 53 12.97 17.44 -9.58
C ASP A 53 12.89 17.45 -8.03
N ALA A 54 13.05 18.63 -7.45
CA ALA A 54 13.08 18.80 -6.00
C ALA A 54 11.71 18.61 -5.31
N SER A 55 10.61 18.49 -6.06
CA SER A 55 9.27 18.27 -5.48
C SER A 55 9.09 16.84 -4.94
N GLY A 56 9.89 15.90 -5.45
CA GLY A 56 9.69 14.46 -5.19
C GLY A 56 8.47 13.86 -5.87
N CYS A 57 7.80 14.62 -6.75
CA CYS A 57 6.68 14.15 -7.54
C CYS A 57 7.14 13.56 -8.87
N ASP A 58 6.54 12.46 -9.28
CA ASP A 58 6.84 11.85 -10.57
C ASP A 58 6.29 12.65 -11.74
N SER A 59 6.95 12.53 -12.89
CA SER A 59 6.50 13.10 -14.15
C SER A 59 6.90 12.21 -15.33
N TYR A 60 6.11 12.32 -16.41
CA TYR A 60 6.47 11.73 -17.70
C TYR A 60 6.21 12.70 -18.84
N ALA A 61 6.87 12.46 -19.96
CA ALA A 61 6.58 13.15 -21.21
C ALA A 61 6.43 12.12 -22.35
N VAL A 62 5.50 12.43 -23.25
CA VAL A 62 5.19 11.61 -24.42
C VAL A 62 5.41 12.43 -25.68
N SER A 63 6.12 11.87 -26.65
CA SER A 63 6.25 12.42 -28.00
C SER A 63 6.32 11.30 -29.04
N VAL A 64 5.90 11.62 -30.26
CA VAL A 64 6.11 10.75 -31.42
C VAL A 64 6.76 11.58 -32.52
N GLU A 65 7.89 11.12 -33.01
CA GLU A 65 8.64 11.74 -34.11
C GLU A 65 9.06 10.65 -35.11
N GLU A 66 8.76 10.87 -36.36
CA GLU A 66 9.04 9.92 -37.46
C GLU A 66 8.52 8.49 -37.23
N GLY A 67 7.40 8.35 -36.49
CA GLY A 67 6.80 7.07 -36.11
C GLY A 67 7.41 6.40 -34.88
N GLN A 68 8.40 7.03 -34.21
CA GLN A 68 9.00 6.54 -32.96
C GLN A 68 8.32 7.19 -31.75
N LEU A 69 7.78 6.36 -30.87
CA LEU A 69 7.22 6.78 -29.58
C LEU A 69 8.32 6.90 -28.53
N CYS A 70 8.54 8.10 -28.03
CA CYS A 70 9.45 8.36 -26.94
C CYS A 70 8.65 8.66 -25.66
N ILE A 71 8.88 7.88 -24.62
CA ILE A 71 8.36 8.10 -23.25
C ILE A 71 9.55 8.46 -22.36
N GLU A 72 9.57 9.68 -21.86
CA GLU A 72 10.50 10.12 -20.84
C GLU A 72 9.81 9.99 -19.47
N GLY A 73 10.44 9.44 -18.44
CA GLY A 73 9.84 9.29 -17.10
C GLY A 73 10.87 9.42 -15.99
N THR A 74 10.45 9.91 -14.82
CA THR A 74 11.33 10.12 -13.66
C THR A 74 11.54 8.86 -12.82
N SER A 75 10.73 7.83 -13.05
CA SER A 75 10.78 6.52 -12.39
C SER A 75 10.27 5.42 -13.34
N CYS A 76 10.46 4.16 -12.97
CA CYS A 76 9.87 3.02 -13.71
C CYS A 76 8.34 3.15 -13.81
N VAL A 77 7.67 3.50 -12.70
CA VAL A 77 6.21 3.70 -12.68
C VAL A 77 5.80 4.86 -13.60
N ALA A 78 6.56 5.97 -13.62
CA ALA A 78 6.29 7.09 -14.52
C ALA A 78 6.46 6.71 -16.00
N LEU A 79 7.45 5.88 -16.34
CA LEU A 79 7.63 5.34 -17.70
C LEU A 79 6.44 4.45 -18.11
N CYS A 80 6.05 3.51 -17.24
CA CYS A 80 4.90 2.64 -17.47
C CYS A 80 3.60 3.45 -17.61
N ARG A 81 3.36 4.42 -16.73
CA ARG A 81 2.19 5.29 -16.77
C ARG A 81 2.15 6.13 -18.04
N GLY A 82 3.28 6.70 -18.47
CA GLY A 82 3.37 7.49 -19.69
C GLY A 82 3.06 6.66 -20.95
N PHE A 83 3.54 5.44 -21.01
CA PHE A 83 3.20 4.51 -22.08
C PHE A 83 1.70 4.16 -22.07
N TYR A 84 1.16 3.83 -20.91
CA TYR A 84 -0.25 3.46 -20.77
C TYR A 84 -1.20 4.61 -21.10
N ASP A 85 -0.90 5.83 -20.62
CA ASP A 85 -1.65 7.04 -20.97
C ASP A 85 -1.67 7.28 -22.49
N TYR A 86 -0.55 7.05 -23.17
CA TYR A 86 -0.47 7.17 -24.61
C TYR A 86 -1.37 6.15 -25.32
N ILE A 87 -1.23 4.85 -25.03
CA ILE A 87 -2.00 3.83 -25.74
C ILE A 87 -3.50 3.93 -25.45
N LEU A 88 -3.88 4.28 -24.21
CA LEU A 88 -5.27 4.46 -23.81
C LEU A 88 -5.89 5.68 -24.52
N SER A 89 -5.22 6.85 -24.47
CA SER A 89 -5.69 8.08 -25.09
C SER A 89 -5.80 8.04 -26.60
N GLN A 90 -5.03 7.18 -27.25
CA GLN A 90 -5.08 6.96 -28.71
C GLN A 90 -6.03 5.80 -29.10
N GLY A 91 -6.59 5.08 -28.14
CA GLY A 91 -7.41 3.89 -28.41
C GLY A 91 -6.63 2.68 -28.90
N TYR A 92 -5.30 2.67 -28.74
CA TYR A 92 -4.42 1.60 -29.21
C TYR A 92 -4.33 0.41 -28.27
N GLY A 93 -4.72 0.57 -27.02
CA GLY A 93 -4.63 -0.51 -26.06
C GLY A 93 -5.30 -0.24 -24.73
N VAL A 94 -5.46 -1.31 -23.98
CA VAL A 94 -5.98 -1.33 -22.61
C VAL A 94 -5.32 -2.46 -21.85
N ALA A 95 -5.10 -2.27 -20.56
CA ALA A 95 -4.62 -3.29 -19.64
C ALA A 95 -5.47 -3.25 -18.37
N ASN A 96 -6.28 -4.29 -18.16
CA ASN A 96 -7.09 -4.40 -16.96
C ASN A 96 -7.38 -5.87 -16.59
N TRP A 97 -8.23 -6.10 -15.61
CA TRP A 97 -8.49 -7.45 -15.10
C TRP A 97 -9.24 -8.34 -16.09
N SER A 98 -10.11 -7.76 -16.94
CA SER A 98 -10.86 -8.50 -17.97
C SER A 98 -9.99 -8.91 -19.14
N GLY A 99 -8.86 -8.25 -19.36
CA GLY A 99 -7.92 -8.58 -20.43
C GLY A 99 -7.07 -7.41 -20.89
N ASN A 100 -6.04 -7.75 -21.64
CA ASN A 100 -5.06 -6.81 -22.16
C ASN A 100 -5.10 -6.81 -23.70
N ARG A 101 -5.02 -5.63 -24.30
CA ARG A 101 -4.97 -5.46 -25.75
C ARG A 101 -3.96 -4.36 -26.11
N LEU A 102 -3.17 -4.60 -27.14
CA LEU A 102 -2.26 -3.62 -27.73
C LEU A 102 -2.21 -3.78 -29.24
N GLU A 103 -2.71 -2.78 -29.96
CA GLU A 103 -2.77 -2.74 -31.41
C GLU A 103 -2.26 -1.36 -31.90
N LEU A 104 -0.96 -1.28 -32.12
CA LEU A 104 -0.34 -0.08 -32.68
C LEU A 104 -0.43 -0.10 -34.21
N PRO A 105 -0.69 1.04 -34.90
CA PRO A 105 -0.57 1.12 -36.33
C PRO A 105 0.89 0.96 -36.79
N ASP A 106 1.12 0.56 -38.03
CA ASP A 106 2.45 0.37 -38.62
C ASP A 106 3.32 1.63 -38.48
N ARG A 107 2.70 2.80 -38.57
CA ARG A 107 3.34 4.10 -38.34
C ARG A 107 2.51 4.93 -37.40
N LEU A 108 3.12 5.33 -36.29
CA LEU A 108 2.48 6.22 -35.30
C LEU A 108 2.42 7.64 -35.85
N PRO A 109 1.27 8.34 -35.73
CA PRO A 109 1.15 9.76 -36.07
C PRO A 109 2.06 10.62 -35.18
N ASP A 110 2.70 11.62 -35.76
CA ASP A 110 3.55 12.54 -35.01
C ASP A 110 2.78 13.23 -33.88
N LEU A 111 3.38 13.29 -32.71
CA LEU A 111 2.84 13.92 -31.52
C LEU A 111 3.87 14.86 -30.91
N LYS A 112 3.52 16.14 -30.79
CA LYS A 112 4.37 17.09 -30.07
C LYS A 112 4.52 16.66 -28.62
N ARG A 113 5.74 16.84 -28.07
CA ARG A 113 6.06 16.51 -26.70
C ARG A 113 5.06 17.11 -25.71
N ARG A 114 4.39 16.26 -24.94
CA ARG A 114 3.45 16.61 -23.87
C ARG A 114 4.01 16.12 -22.56
N VAL A 115 4.03 16.98 -21.54
CA VAL A 115 4.51 16.68 -20.20
C VAL A 115 3.32 16.56 -19.26
N THR A 116 3.29 15.48 -18.48
CA THR A 116 2.39 15.28 -17.36
C THR A 116 3.22 15.17 -16.08
N ARG A 117 2.84 15.93 -15.06
CA ARG A 117 3.45 15.90 -13.75
C ARG A 117 2.38 15.58 -12.73
N SER A 118 2.61 14.57 -11.90
CA SER A 118 1.73 14.33 -10.77
C SER A 118 1.80 15.48 -9.78
N PRO A 119 0.67 15.93 -9.22
CA PRO A 119 0.68 16.86 -8.10
C PRO A 119 1.01 16.19 -6.76
N PHE A 120 1.22 14.89 -6.72
CA PHE A 120 1.38 14.06 -5.54
C PHE A 120 2.71 13.30 -5.55
N ARG A 121 3.29 13.10 -4.36
CA ARG A 121 4.51 12.31 -4.15
C ARG A 121 4.26 10.81 -4.05
N HIS A 122 3.01 10.43 -3.71
CA HIS A 122 2.61 9.05 -3.46
C HIS A 122 1.28 8.73 -4.14
N HIS A 123 1.21 7.54 -4.72
CA HIS A 123 -0.01 7.00 -5.31
C HIS A 123 -0.34 5.67 -4.64
N LEU A 124 -1.21 5.75 -3.62
CA LEU A 124 -1.58 4.63 -2.77
C LEU A 124 -2.52 3.67 -3.50
N TYR A 125 -2.33 2.37 -3.26
CA TYR A 125 -3.25 1.33 -3.75
C TYR A 125 -3.49 0.24 -2.71
N MET A 126 -4.73 -0.23 -2.68
CA MET A 126 -5.30 -1.23 -1.79
C MET A 126 -5.72 -0.72 -0.40
N ASN A 127 -6.63 -1.50 0.19
CA ASN A 127 -7.11 -1.42 1.55
C ASN A 127 -6.62 -2.64 2.34
N VAL A 128 -6.61 -2.58 3.65
CA VAL A 128 -6.35 -3.76 4.50
C VAL A 128 -7.35 -4.88 4.18
N CYS A 129 -8.64 -4.54 4.01
CA CYS A 129 -9.70 -5.51 3.73
C CYS A 129 -9.57 -6.20 2.36
N THR A 130 -8.84 -5.63 1.40
CA THR A 130 -8.54 -6.27 0.11
C THR A 130 -7.89 -7.65 0.31
N PHE A 131 -7.07 -7.76 1.37
CA PHE A 131 -6.36 -8.99 1.74
C PHE A 131 -7.27 -10.05 2.39
N GLY A 132 -8.53 -9.76 2.57
CA GLY A 132 -9.57 -10.71 2.99
C GLY A 132 -10.58 -10.98 1.88
N TYR A 133 -11.06 -9.93 1.20
CA TYR A 133 -12.10 -10.07 0.18
C TYR A 133 -11.58 -10.58 -1.16
N THR A 134 -10.34 -10.28 -1.55
CA THR A 134 -9.85 -10.59 -2.90
C THR A 134 -8.55 -11.39 -2.91
N THR A 135 -7.53 -10.97 -2.16
CA THR A 135 -6.17 -11.47 -2.36
C THR A 135 -5.71 -12.64 -1.47
N PRO A 136 -6.48 -13.18 -0.50
CA PRO A 136 -5.93 -14.12 0.49
C PRO A 136 -5.37 -15.41 -0.13
N PHE A 137 -5.86 -15.77 -1.32
CA PHE A 137 -5.45 -16.99 -2.04
C PHE A 137 -4.74 -16.71 -3.35
N TRP A 138 -4.31 -15.47 -3.59
CA TRP A 138 -3.55 -15.16 -4.78
C TRP A 138 -2.17 -15.82 -4.74
N ASP A 139 -1.84 -16.48 -5.83
CA ASP A 139 -0.50 -16.98 -6.10
C ASP A 139 0.40 -15.90 -6.70
N TRP A 140 1.63 -16.27 -7.00
CA TRP A 140 2.57 -15.35 -7.58
C TRP A 140 2.15 -14.81 -8.95
N GLU A 141 1.60 -15.66 -9.81
CA GLU A 141 1.20 -15.27 -11.16
C GLU A 141 0.14 -14.16 -11.12
N ARG A 142 -0.82 -14.30 -10.20
CA ARG A 142 -1.85 -13.26 -10.01
C ARG A 142 -1.26 -11.99 -9.39
N TRP A 143 -0.35 -12.11 -8.42
CA TRP A 143 0.35 -10.95 -7.86
C TRP A 143 1.23 -10.24 -8.88
N GLU A 144 1.98 -10.94 -9.73
CA GLU A 144 2.81 -10.35 -10.77
C GLU A 144 1.98 -9.49 -11.73
N ARG A 145 0.84 -10.03 -12.17
CA ARG A 145 -0.11 -9.27 -13.01
C ARG A 145 -0.62 -8.01 -12.33
N GLU A 146 -0.93 -8.08 -11.04
CA GLU A 146 -1.41 -6.90 -10.29
C GLU A 146 -0.32 -5.84 -10.13
N LEU A 147 0.91 -6.23 -9.86
CA LEU A 147 2.04 -5.30 -9.75
C LEU A 147 2.35 -4.61 -11.07
N ASP A 148 2.26 -5.33 -12.20
CA ASP A 148 2.41 -4.76 -13.53
C ASP A 148 1.23 -3.81 -13.85
N TRP A 149 0.01 -4.17 -13.46
CA TRP A 149 -1.16 -3.30 -13.56
C TRP A 149 -0.98 -2.02 -12.74
N MET A 150 -0.53 -2.13 -11.48
CA MET A 150 -0.22 -0.95 -10.64
C MET A 150 0.78 -0.01 -11.33
N ALA A 151 1.86 -0.54 -11.90
CA ALA A 151 2.87 0.26 -12.58
C ALA A 151 2.28 0.99 -13.80
N LEU A 152 1.50 0.31 -14.64
CA LEU A 152 0.82 0.92 -15.79
C LEU A 152 -0.19 1.99 -15.40
N HIS A 153 -0.89 1.78 -14.27
CA HIS A 153 -1.87 2.73 -13.74
C HIS A 153 -1.24 3.83 -12.87
N GLY A 154 0.07 3.81 -12.68
CA GLY A 154 0.80 4.86 -11.98
C GLY A 154 0.70 4.81 -10.46
N PHE A 155 0.41 3.66 -9.86
CA PHE A 155 0.45 3.44 -8.42
C PHE A 155 1.85 3.03 -7.98
N ASP A 156 2.41 3.75 -7.00
CA ASP A 156 3.77 3.55 -6.50
C ASP A 156 3.86 3.18 -5.02
N MET A 157 2.73 3.22 -4.29
CA MET A 157 2.67 2.93 -2.84
C MET A 157 1.61 1.85 -2.53
N PRO A 158 1.89 0.57 -2.87
CA PRO A 158 0.96 -0.51 -2.57
C PRO A 158 1.07 -1.01 -1.12
N LEU A 159 -0.04 -1.50 -0.54
CA LEU A 159 0.00 -2.28 0.69
C LEU A 159 0.70 -3.62 0.45
N ALA A 160 1.52 -4.05 1.40
CA ALA A 160 2.31 -5.28 1.32
C ALA A 160 2.29 -6.09 2.63
N PRO A 161 1.11 -6.47 3.19
CA PRO A 161 0.99 -7.16 4.47
C PRO A 161 1.05 -8.70 4.37
N VAL A 162 1.35 -9.28 3.22
CA VAL A 162 1.47 -10.74 3.05
C VAL A 162 2.52 -11.28 4.03
N ALA A 163 2.28 -12.44 4.63
CA ALA A 163 3.09 -13.07 5.67
C ALA A 163 3.14 -12.36 7.04
N THR A 164 2.30 -11.36 7.31
CA THR A 164 2.22 -10.70 8.63
C THR A 164 2.05 -11.72 9.76
N GLU A 165 1.16 -12.70 9.59
CA GLU A 165 0.86 -13.73 10.60
C GLU A 165 2.05 -14.66 10.84
N ALA A 166 2.82 -14.97 9.82
CA ALA A 166 4.04 -15.78 9.97
C ALA A 166 5.08 -15.06 10.86
N ILE A 167 5.22 -13.75 10.68
CA ILE A 167 6.12 -12.93 11.52
C ILE A 167 5.56 -12.77 12.93
N LEU A 168 4.26 -12.50 13.09
CA LEU A 168 3.62 -12.46 14.40
C LEU A 168 3.77 -13.78 15.16
N ALA A 169 3.59 -14.92 14.51
CA ALA A 169 3.79 -16.23 15.12
C ALA A 169 5.21 -16.40 15.67
N ARG A 170 6.22 -15.91 14.97
CA ARG A 170 7.61 -15.91 15.45
C ARG A 170 7.79 -15.05 16.71
N VAL A 171 7.17 -13.86 16.72
CA VAL A 171 7.20 -12.97 17.90
C VAL A 171 6.54 -13.65 19.09
N TRP A 172 5.34 -14.20 18.91
CA TRP A 172 4.61 -14.87 19.99
C TRP A 172 5.34 -16.09 20.55
N ARG A 173 5.97 -16.92 19.70
CA ARG A 173 6.82 -18.04 20.15
C ARG A 173 8.02 -17.55 20.97
N LYS A 174 8.70 -16.50 20.54
CA LYS A 174 9.84 -15.90 21.27
C LYS A 174 9.44 -15.33 22.63
N MET A 175 8.21 -14.85 22.76
CA MET A 175 7.64 -14.40 24.03
C MET A 175 7.24 -15.56 24.96
N GLY A 176 7.20 -16.80 24.47
CA GLY A 176 6.88 -17.99 25.29
C GLY A 176 5.45 -18.49 25.19
N LEU A 177 4.69 -18.03 24.19
CA LEU A 177 3.38 -18.61 23.89
C LEU A 177 3.53 -20.01 23.27
N THR A 178 2.66 -20.92 23.69
CA THR A 178 2.54 -22.24 23.08
C THR A 178 1.89 -22.15 21.71
N GLN A 179 2.14 -23.16 20.85
CA GLN A 179 1.50 -23.20 19.53
C GLN A 179 -0.02 -23.16 19.63
N LYS A 180 -0.62 -23.87 20.60
CA LYS A 180 -2.05 -23.85 20.84
C LYS A 180 -2.61 -22.44 21.16
N GLU A 181 -1.88 -21.65 21.92
CA GLU A 181 -2.29 -20.27 22.24
C GLU A 181 -2.16 -19.34 21.04
N ILE A 182 -1.15 -19.56 20.19
CA ILE A 182 -0.97 -18.83 18.92
C ILE A 182 -2.10 -19.19 17.94
N ASP A 183 -2.39 -20.48 17.79
CA ASP A 183 -3.44 -20.96 16.89
C ASP A 183 -4.84 -20.47 17.33
N ALA A 184 -5.07 -20.36 18.63
CA ALA A 184 -6.34 -19.84 19.15
C ALA A 184 -6.55 -18.34 18.86
N TYR A 185 -5.49 -17.61 18.55
CA TYR A 185 -5.52 -16.19 18.21
C TYR A 185 -5.76 -15.94 16.72
N PHE A 186 -5.10 -16.73 15.85
CA PHE A 186 -5.18 -16.52 14.41
C PHE A 186 -6.53 -16.91 13.82
N THR A 187 -6.96 -16.16 12.82
CA THR A 187 -8.11 -16.46 11.97
C THR A 187 -7.69 -17.22 10.72
N GLY A 188 -8.64 -17.81 10.01
CA GLY A 188 -8.42 -18.29 8.65
C GLY A 188 -8.04 -17.15 7.68
N PRO A 189 -7.45 -17.50 6.52
CA PRO A 189 -6.85 -16.51 5.61
C PRO A 189 -7.78 -15.38 5.19
N ALA A 190 -9.04 -15.66 4.90
CA ALA A 190 -10.01 -14.66 4.48
C ALA A 190 -10.40 -13.66 5.59
N HIS A 191 -10.09 -13.92 6.84
CA HIS A 191 -10.47 -13.09 7.99
C HIS A 191 -9.29 -12.35 8.64
N MET A 192 -8.07 -12.55 8.17
CA MET A 192 -6.85 -11.93 8.71
C MET A 192 -6.89 -10.40 8.80
N PRO A 193 -7.44 -9.66 7.84
CA PRO A 193 -7.54 -8.21 7.95
C PRO A 193 -8.23 -7.74 9.23
N TRP A 194 -9.35 -8.37 9.57
CA TRP A 194 -10.12 -8.01 10.77
C TRP A 194 -9.43 -8.45 12.06
N MET A 195 -8.63 -9.51 12.02
CA MET A 195 -7.74 -9.85 13.13
C MET A 195 -6.64 -8.79 13.32
N ARG A 196 -6.01 -8.32 12.25
CA ARG A 196 -4.97 -7.27 12.28
C ARG A 196 -5.51 -5.97 12.86
N MET A 197 -6.76 -5.63 12.55
CA MET A 197 -7.45 -4.44 13.06
C MET A 197 -8.10 -4.66 14.44
N GLY A 198 -8.00 -5.87 15.02
CA GLY A 198 -8.52 -6.18 16.35
C GLY A 198 -10.03 -6.37 16.42
N ASN A 199 -10.69 -6.62 15.30
CA ASN A 199 -12.11 -6.84 15.23
C ASN A 199 -12.50 -8.25 15.68
N MET A 200 -11.68 -9.27 15.37
CA MET A 200 -11.97 -10.67 15.69
C MET A 200 -10.70 -11.49 15.92
N THR A 201 -10.84 -12.65 16.58
CA THR A 201 -9.79 -13.65 16.75
C THR A 201 -10.38 -15.04 16.64
N GLY A 202 -9.56 -16.03 16.22
CA GLY A 202 -9.87 -17.46 16.29
C GLY A 202 -10.93 -17.98 15.31
N LEU A 203 -11.41 -17.14 14.36
CA LEU A 203 -12.43 -17.56 13.40
C LEU A 203 -11.82 -18.42 12.29
N ASP A 204 -12.49 -19.51 11.91
CA ASP A 204 -12.11 -20.47 10.85
C ASP A 204 -10.76 -21.19 11.05
N GLY A 205 -10.19 -21.09 12.25
CA GLY A 205 -8.97 -21.78 12.62
C GLY A 205 -7.68 -21.14 12.05
N ALA A 206 -6.57 -21.45 12.71
CA ALA A 206 -5.26 -20.94 12.32
C ALA A 206 -4.76 -21.58 11.03
N PRO A 207 -4.01 -20.84 10.21
CA PRO A 207 -3.28 -21.40 9.08
C PRO A 207 -2.22 -22.41 9.52
N SER A 208 -1.92 -23.38 8.65
CA SER A 208 -0.85 -24.35 8.89
C SER A 208 0.54 -23.69 8.82
N GLN A 209 1.56 -24.38 9.36
CA GLN A 209 2.94 -23.94 9.25
C GLN A 209 3.39 -23.86 7.78
N GLU A 210 2.96 -24.82 6.96
CA GLU A 210 3.24 -24.83 5.51
C GLU A 210 2.65 -23.61 4.81
N TRP A 211 1.43 -23.20 5.19
CA TRP A 211 0.83 -21.98 4.67
C TRP A 211 1.68 -20.75 5.03
N HIS A 212 2.12 -20.62 6.29
CA HIS A 212 2.99 -19.52 6.71
C HIS A 212 4.30 -19.47 5.91
N GLU A 213 4.93 -20.62 5.66
CA GLU A 213 6.16 -20.72 4.86
C GLU A 213 5.91 -20.32 3.40
N GLY A 214 4.79 -20.74 2.83
CA GLY A 214 4.34 -20.34 1.49
C GLY A 214 4.12 -18.83 1.38
N GLN A 215 3.51 -18.21 2.41
CA GLN A 215 3.29 -16.75 2.44
C GLN A 215 4.63 -15.97 2.57
N ILE A 216 5.60 -16.48 3.31
CA ILE A 216 6.95 -15.89 3.38
C ILE A 216 7.61 -15.91 2.00
N ALA A 217 7.59 -17.07 1.32
CA ALA A 217 8.15 -17.20 -0.01
C ALA A 217 7.45 -16.27 -1.03
N LEU A 218 6.13 -16.17 -0.96
CA LEU A 218 5.34 -15.26 -1.80
C LEU A 218 5.70 -13.79 -1.53
N GLN A 219 5.79 -13.39 -0.26
CA GLN A 219 6.12 -12.02 0.12
C GLN A 219 7.51 -11.59 -0.36
N HIS A 220 8.50 -12.47 -0.34
CA HIS A 220 9.82 -12.20 -0.91
C HIS A 220 9.71 -11.83 -2.39
N ARG A 221 8.95 -12.60 -3.18
CA ARG A 221 8.74 -12.32 -4.62
C ARG A 221 8.00 -11.01 -4.85
N ILE A 222 6.95 -10.73 -4.06
CA ILE A 222 6.19 -9.48 -4.12
C ILE A 222 7.11 -8.29 -3.88
N LEU A 223 7.90 -8.32 -2.79
CA LEU A 223 8.77 -7.22 -2.42
C LEU A 223 9.96 -7.05 -3.38
N GLU A 224 10.51 -8.13 -3.91
CA GLU A 224 11.53 -8.07 -4.95
C GLU A 224 11.00 -7.33 -6.19
N ARG A 225 9.79 -7.66 -6.64
CA ARG A 225 9.16 -6.99 -7.78
C ARG A 225 8.80 -5.53 -7.46
N MET A 226 8.23 -5.23 -6.30
CA MET A 226 7.94 -3.85 -5.90
C MET A 226 9.21 -2.99 -5.91
N ARG A 227 10.33 -3.51 -5.37
CA ARG A 227 11.62 -2.82 -5.37
C ARG A 227 12.20 -2.67 -6.78
N ALA A 228 12.01 -3.67 -7.64
CA ALA A 228 12.43 -3.59 -9.04
C ALA A 228 11.69 -2.48 -9.78
N LEU A 229 10.39 -2.33 -9.54
CA LEU A 229 9.56 -1.28 -10.11
C LEU A 229 9.75 0.09 -9.44
N GLY A 230 10.58 0.19 -8.38
CA GLY A 230 10.77 1.43 -7.62
C GLY A 230 9.58 1.83 -6.76
N MET A 231 8.68 0.89 -6.45
CA MET A 231 7.54 1.11 -5.58
C MET A 231 7.94 1.20 -4.11
N LYS A 232 7.12 1.87 -3.30
CA LYS A 232 7.28 2.10 -1.86
C LYS A 232 6.31 1.21 -1.09
N PRO A 233 6.67 -0.03 -0.74
CA PRO A 233 5.76 -0.95 -0.06
C PRO A 233 5.35 -0.43 1.31
N LEU A 234 4.06 -0.52 1.62
CA LEU A 234 3.47 -0.17 2.91
C LEU A 234 3.28 -1.45 3.73
N PHE A 235 4.11 -1.63 4.76
CA PHE A 235 4.13 -2.82 5.61
C PHE A 235 3.11 -2.73 6.74
N GLN A 236 2.71 -3.88 7.28
CA GLN A 236 1.92 -3.92 8.51
C GLN A 236 2.82 -3.66 9.73
N GLY A 237 2.31 -2.92 10.73
CA GLY A 237 2.90 -2.77 12.05
C GLY A 237 2.04 -3.40 13.13
N PHE A 238 2.52 -3.38 14.38
CA PHE A 238 1.79 -3.90 15.53
C PHE A 238 0.78 -2.87 16.06
N ALA A 239 -0.51 -3.23 16.05
CA ALA A 239 -1.60 -2.34 16.44
C ALA A 239 -2.05 -2.49 17.92
N GLY A 240 -1.39 -3.34 18.69
CA GLY A 240 -1.72 -3.53 20.12
C GLY A 240 -2.59 -4.74 20.41
N PHE A 241 -3.03 -5.49 19.41
CA PHE A 241 -3.87 -6.68 19.64
C PHE A 241 -3.02 -7.91 19.95
N VAL A 242 -3.37 -8.62 21.03
CA VAL A 242 -2.54 -9.71 21.57
C VAL A 242 -3.36 -10.97 21.86
N PRO A 243 -2.72 -12.17 21.75
CA PRO A 243 -3.35 -13.42 22.14
C PRO A 243 -3.76 -13.46 23.61
N GLU A 244 -4.87 -14.14 23.94
CA GLU A 244 -5.32 -14.35 25.32
C GLU A 244 -4.24 -15.03 26.19
N GLY A 245 -3.41 -15.91 25.59
CA GLY A 245 -2.28 -16.57 26.27
C GLY A 245 -1.26 -15.62 26.91
N MET A 246 -1.24 -14.35 26.50
CA MET A 246 -0.37 -13.33 27.11
C MET A 246 -0.67 -13.11 28.57
N ARG A 247 -1.93 -13.29 29.04
CA ARG A 247 -2.29 -13.20 30.47
C ARG A 247 -1.60 -14.25 31.33
N ARG A 248 -1.32 -15.43 30.78
CA ARG A 248 -0.58 -16.48 31.48
C ARG A 248 0.88 -16.09 31.70
N LEU A 249 1.49 -15.43 30.71
CA LEU A 249 2.89 -15.01 30.80
C LEU A 249 3.07 -13.74 31.62
N TYR A 250 2.11 -12.84 31.54
CA TYR A 250 2.14 -11.54 32.18
C TYR A 250 0.78 -11.26 32.88
N PRO A 251 0.59 -11.74 34.12
CA PRO A 251 -0.69 -11.56 34.84
C PRO A 251 -1.07 -10.11 35.12
N ASP A 252 -0.09 -9.20 35.11
CA ASP A 252 -0.22 -7.75 35.31
C ASP A 252 -0.46 -6.96 34.04
N LEU A 253 -0.60 -7.64 32.88
CA LEU A 253 -0.77 -7.00 31.58
C LEU A 253 -2.03 -6.14 31.54
N ALA A 254 -1.87 -4.86 31.18
CA ALA A 254 -2.98 -3.92 31.07
C ALA A 254 -3.75 -4.16 29.76
N LEU A 255 -4.73 -5.07 29.79
CA LEU A 255 -5.57 -5.42 28.65
C LEU A 255 -6.97 -4.85 28.78
N THR A 256 -7.45 -4.28 27.68
CA THR A 256 -8.86 -3.94 27.47
C THR A 256 -9.49 -4.95 26.53
N ARG A 257 -10.64 -5.52 26.88
CA ARG A 257 -11.42 -6.35 25.97
C ARG A 257 -12.24 -5.46 25.05
N THR A 258 -11.98 -5.56 23.78
CA THR A 258 -12.72 -4.86 22.72
C THR A 258 -13.79 -5.77 22.14
N ARG A 259 -14.84 -5.17 21.55
CA ARG A 259 -15.94 -5.91 20.92
C ARG A 259 -16.25 -5.31 19.55
N TRP A 260 -16.47 -6.19 18.58
CA TRP A 260 -16.90 -5.84 17.24
C TRP A 260 -17.84 -6.90 16.68
N SER A 261 -19.08 -6.52 16.32
CA SER A 261 -20.08 -7.43 15.72
C SER A 261 -20.21 -8.82 16.37
N GLY A 262 -20.09 -8.87 17.71
CA GLY A 262 -20.19 -10.13 18.47
C GLY A 262 -18.86 -10.86 18.70
N PHE A 263 -17.78 -10.42 18.10
CA PHE A 263 -16.42 -10.92 18.34
C PHE A 263 -15.73 -10.12 19.45
N GLU A 264 -14.76 -10.73 20.10
CA GLU A 264 -13.94 -10.11 21.14
C GLU A 264 -12.45 -10.22 20.79
N SER A 265 -11.69 -9.19 21.19
CA SER A 265 -10.22 -9.16 21.08
C SER A 265 -9.61 -8.52 22.31
N ASN A 266 -8.31 -8.72 22.52
CA ASN A 266 -7.58 -8.11 23.62
C ASN A 266 -6.69 -6.99 23.09
N LEU A 267 -6.99 -5.76 23.46
CA LEU A 267 -6.16 -4.59 23.19
C LEU A 267 -5.20 -4.38 24.37
N LEU A 268 -3.91 -4.46 24.11
CA LEU A 268 -2.87 -4.09 25.05
C LEU A 268 -2.86 -2.57 25.23
N SER A 269 -2.90 -2.10 26.47
CA SER A 269 -2.78 -0.67 26.75
C SER A 269 -1.48 -0.12 26.14
N PRO A 270 -1.54 0.97 25.38
CA PRO A 270 -0.33 1.62 24.90
C PRO A 270 0.54 2.20 26.01
N LEU A 271 0.03 2.31 27.22
CA LEU A 271 0.80 2.72 28.40
C LEU A 271 1.56 1.55 29.06
N ASP A 272 1.27 0.31 28.67
CA ASP A 272 2.05 -0.86 29.09
C ASP A 272 3.39 -0.87 28.34
N PRO A 273 4.54 -1.01 29.04
CA PRO A 273 5.87 -1.04 28.40
C PRO A 273 6.01 -2.13 27.33
N ARG A 274 5.28 -3.23 27.47
CA ARG A 274 5.31 -4.37 26.54
C ARG A 274 4.73 -4.02 25.17
N PHE A 275 3.95 -2.94 25.05
CA PHE A 275 3.48 -2.47 23.74
C PHE A 275 4.68 -2.13 22.83
N VAL A 276 5.63 -1.36 23.32
CA VAL A 276 6.85 -1.01 22.57
C VAL A 276 7.73 -2.22 22.34
N GLU A 277 7.88 -3.08 23.34
CA GLU A 277 8.65 -4.32 23.25
C GLU A 277 8.14 -5.21 22.11
N ILE A 278 6.83 -5.49 22.08
CA ILE A 278 6.20 -6.34 21.07
C ILE A 278 6.28 -5.68 19.69
N GLY A 279 5.91 -4.40 19.57
CA GLY A 279 5.90 -3.71 18.30
C GLY A 279 7.30 -3.59 17.69
N SER A 280 8.30 -3.25 18.50
CA SER A 280 9.69 -3.19 18.03
C SER A 280 10.28 -4.58 17.73
N ALA A 281 9.86 -5.63 18.46
CA ALA A 281 10.20 -6.99 18.11
C ALA A 281 9.62 -7.42 16.76
N PHE A 282 8.36 -7.06 16.50
CA PHE A 282 7.71 -7.33 15.22
C PHE A 282 8.46 -6.65 14.06
N VAL A 283 8.77 -5.36 14.17
CA VAL A 283 9.52 -4.64 13.12
C VAL A 283 10.88 -5.27 12.88
N ARG A 284 11.64 -5.61 13.95
CA ARG A 284 12.93 -6.29 13.83
C ARG A 284 12.83 -7.65 13.15
N GLU A 285 11.80 -8.46 13.45
CA GLU A 285 11.58 -9.76 12.82
C GLU A 285 11.21 -9.59 11.34
N TRP A 286 10.34 -8.61 11.04
CA TRP A 286 9.96 -8.28 9.68
C TRP A 286 11.16 -7.85 8.83
N GLU A 287 11.96 -6.90 9.35
CA GLU A 287 13.13 -6.39 8.62
C GLU A 287 14.25 -7.42 8.48
N ARG A 288 14.39 -8.32 9.43
CA ARG A 288 15.33 -9.44 9.32
C ARG A 288 14.96 -10.39 8.19
N GLU A 289 13.68 -10.64 7.99
CA GLU A 289 13.18 -11.52 6.94
C GLU A 289 13.14 -10.82 5.58
N PHE A 290 12.54 -9.63 5.51
CA PHE A 290 12.18 -8.99 4.26
C PHE A 290 13.02 -7.77 3.90
N GLY A 291 13.94 -7.38 4.76
CA GLY A 291 14.73 -6.15 4.63
C GLY A 291 14.01 -4.93 5.18
N ARG A 292 14.75 -3.83 5.26
CA ARG A 292 14.31 -2.58 5.89
C ARG A 292 13.16 -1.94 5.13
N GLY A 293 12.14 -1.49 5.88
CA GLY A 293 11.01 -0.72 5.39
C GLY A 293 11.12 0.76 5.73
N GLU A 294 10.27 1.57 5.12
CA GLU A 294 10.09 2.99 5.46
C GLU A 294 8.69 3.22 6.04
N TYR A 295 7.65 2.67 5.42
CA TYR A 295 6.25 2.92 5.75
C TYR A 295 5.62 1.73 6.46
N TYR A 296 5.00 1.96 7.64
CA TYR A 296 4.35 0.94 8.44
C TYR A 296 2.93 1.35 8.78
N LEU A 297 1.95 0.58 8.35
CA LEU A 297 0.54 0.77 8.65
C LEU A 297 0.23 0.23 10.04
N VAL A 298 -0.26 1.09 10.92
CA VAL A 298 -0.71 0.72 12.26
C VAL A 298 -2.09 1.29 12.52
N ASP A 299 -3.09 0.42 12.56
CA ASP A 299 -4.49 0.76 12.77
C ASP A 299 -4.93 0.32 14.17
N CYS A 300 -4.91 1.25 15.10
CA CYS A 300 -5.09 0.93 16.50
C CYS A 300 -6.56 0.95 16.97
N PHE A 301 -7.48 1.60 16.25
CA PHE A 301 -8.81 1.90 16.76
C PHE A 301 -9.91 1.79 15.70
N ASN A 302 -9.70 0.99 14.68
CA ASN A 302 -10.66 0.90 13.59
C ASN A 302 -12.01 0.30 14.09
N GLU A 303 -13.05 1.12 14.06
CA GLU A 303 -14.42 0.76 14.49
C GLU A 303 -14.54 0.25 15.95
N LEU A 304 -13.61 0.62 16.80
CA LEU A 304 -13.60 0.23 18.20
C LEU A 304 -13.95 1.42 19.08
N ASP A 305 -14.69 1.16 20.14
CA ASP A 305 -14.90 2.11 21.23
C ASP A 305 -13.69 2.07 22.17
N VAL A 306 -13.04 3.21 22.33
CA VAL A 306 -11.80 3.29 23.10
C VAL A 306 -12.01 3.99 24.44
N PRO A 307 -11.63 3.32 25.54
CA PRO A 307 -11.85 3.82 26.90
C PRO A 307 -10.78 4.84 27.32
N PHE A 308 -10.64 5.95 26.60
CA PHE A 308 -9.60 6.96 26.91
C PHE A 308 -10.09 8.16 27.69
N GLY A 309 -11.18 8.03 28.39
CA GLY A 309 -11.77 9.13 29.17
C GLY A 309 -12.87 9.88 28.43
N GLU A 310 -13.41 10.91 29.08
CA GLU A 310 -14.54 11.69 28.58
C GLU A 310 -14.13 12.50 27.33
N LYS A 311 -15.00 12.47 26.32
CA LYS A 311 -14.82 13.21 25.06
C LYS A 311 -14.61 14.71 25.33
N GLY A 312 -13.60 15.29 24.69
CA GLY A 312 -13.24 16.70 24.85
C GLY A 312 -12.47 17.04 26.14
N SER A 313 -12.19 16.04 26.99
CA SER A 313 -11.40 16.29 28.21
C SER A 313 -9.90 16.37 27.94
N ASP A 314 -9.19 17.17 28.75
CA ASP A 314 -7.71 17.24 28.69
C ASP A 314 -7.05 15.91 29.08
N GLU A 315 -7.69 15.14 29.99
CA GLU A 315 -7.22 13.80 30.36
C GLU A 315 -7.20 12.86 29.15
N ARG A 316 -8.30 12.82 28.36
CA ARG A 316 -8.39 12.07 27.13
C ARG A 316 -7.34 12.53 26.11
N ALA A 317 -7.20 13.85 25.93
CA ALA A 317 -6.20 14.42 25.03
C ALA A 317 -4.77 14.03 25.43
N ALA A 318 -4.42 14.13 26.70
CA ALA A 318 -3.12 13.72 27.21
C ALA A 318 -2.86 12.21 27.02
N THR A 319 -3.88 11.38 27.21
CA THR A 319 -3.80 9.92 27.01
C THR A 319 -3.59 9.57 25.55
N LEU A 320 -4.34 10.19 24.62
CA LEU A 320 -4.20 9.97 23.19
C LEU A 320 -2.84 10.42 22.65
N ARG A 321 -2.31 11.53 23.14
CA ARG A 321 -0.96 12.00 22.80
C ARG A 321 0.11 10.98 23.23
N ARG A 322 0.06 10.49 24.47
CA ARG A 322 0.98 9.45 24.97
C ARG A 322 0.83 8.15 24.19
N TYR A 323 -0.39 7.80 23.83
CA TYR A 323 -0.67 6.64 23.00
C TYR A 323 0.05 6.75 21.64
N ALA A 324 -0.13 7.86 20.92
CA ALA A 324 0.52 8.07 19.64
C ALA A 324 2.05 8.05 19.75
N GLN A 325 2.61 8.64 20.81
CA GLN A 325 4.05 8.56 21.12
C GLN A 325 4.50 7.10 21.28
N THR A 326 3.72 6.28 21.95
CA THR A 326 4.05 4.86 22.19
C THR A 326 3.98 4.06 20.90
N VAL A 327 2.93 4.24 20.09
CA VAL A 327 2.83 3.58 18.77
C VAL A 327 4.01 3.96 17.90
N TYR A 328 4.32 5.24 17.76
CA TYR A 328 5.46 5.68 16.97
C TYR A 328 6.80 5.13 17.53
N ARG A 329 6.97 5.12 18.85
CA ARG A 329 8.15 4.56 19.50
C ARG A 329 8.32 3.07 19.22
N SER A 330 7.22 2.30 19.14
CA SER A 330 7.27 0.87 18.81
C SER A 330 7.82 0.60 17.41
N LEU A 331 7.69 1.55 16.50
CA LEU A 331 8.31 1.51 15.16
C LEU A 331 9.75 2.04 15.22
N SER A 332 9.92 3.24 15.78
CA SER A 332 11.18 3.99 15.70
C SER A 332 12.33 3.41 16.54
N GLU A 333 12.05 2.65 17.60
CA GLU A 333 13.08 1.91 18.36
C GLU A 333 13.71 0.77 17.54
N ALA A 334 12.97 0.19 16.61
CA ALA A 334 13.50 -0.80 15.67
C ALA A 334 14.08 -0.16 14.42
N ASN A 335 13.37 0.85 13.89
CA ASN A 335 13.75 1.57 12.67
C ASN A 335 13.54 3.09 12.85
N PRO A 336 14.61 3.86 13.16
CA PRO A 336 14.51 5.32 13.31
C PRO A 336 14.00 6.05 12.05
N GLY A 337 14.11 5.42 10.88
CA GLY A 337 13.61 5.94 9.61
C GLY A 337 12.11 5.72 9.40
N ALA A 338 11.47 4.87 10.21
CA ALA A 338 10.06 4.50 10.01
C ALA A 338 9.11 5.70 10.01
N VAL A 339 8.13 5.63 9.12
CA VAL A 339 6.98 6.52 9.06
C VAL A 339 5.73 5.70 9.39
N TRP A 340 4.95 6.18 10.35
CA TRP A 340 3.67 5.58 10.69
C TRP A 340 2.61 6.02 9.68
N MET A 341 2.01 5.06 9.00
CA MET A 341 0.85 5.25 8.15
C MET A 341 -0.40 4.86 8.94
N MET A 342 -1.42 5.70 8.95
CA MET A 342 -2.64 5.48 9.73
C MET A 342 -3.87 5.64 8.84
N GLN A 343 -4.78 4.67 8.85
CA GLN A 343 -6.06 4.81 8.17
C GLN A 343 -6.96 5.82 8.92
N GLY A 344 -7.49 6.77 8.19
CA GLY A 344 -8.37 7.83 8.72
C GLY A 344 -9.86 7.48 8.71
N TRP A 345 -10.24 6.20 8.50
CA TRP A 345 -11.65 5.77 8.46
C TRP A 345 -12.44 6.24 9.67
N MET A 346 -11.89 6.03 10.86
CA MET A 346 -12.52 6.43 12.13
C MET A 346 -12.80 7.93 12.24
N PHE A 347 -12.02 8.76 11.59
CA PHE A 347 -12.18 10.22 11.60
C PHE A 347 -13.41 10.69 10.79
N GLY A 348 -13.85 9.91 9.83
CA GLY A 348 -15.10 10.12 9.11
C GLY A 348 -16.27 9.38 9.75
N TYR A 349 -16.11 8.08 9.99
CA TYR A 349 -17.16 7.17 10.43
C TYR A 349 -17.58 7.37 11.88
N GLN A 350 -16.62 7.65 12.79
CA GLN A 350 -16.86 7.70 14.24
C GLN A 350 -16.65 9.11 14.83
N ARG A 351 -17.12 10.17 14.19
CA ARG A 351 -17.01 11.56 14.67
C ARG A 351 -17.66 11.81 16.04
N THR A 352 -18.60 10.95 16.43
CA THR A 352 -19.16 10.99 17.79
C THR A 352 -18.13 10.60 18.86
N ILE A 353 -17.10 9.85 18.50
CA ILE A 353 -16.00 9.41 19.36
C ILE A 353 -14.78 10.33 19.16
N TRP A 354 -14.45 10.64 17.92
CA TRP A 354 -13.27 11.40 17.50
C TRP A 354 -13.61 12.88 17.30
N ASP A 355 -13.61 13.65 18.37
CA ASP A 355 -13.75 15.10 18.31
C ASP A 355 -12.42 15.78 17.90
N PRO A 356 -12.47 17.05 17.43
CA PRO A 356 -11.28 17.78 16.99
C PRO A 356 -10.14 17.84 18.02
N HIS A 357 -10.47 18.04 19.31
CA HIS A 357 -9.47 18.11 20.39
C HIS A 357 -8.76 16.74 20.59
N SER A 358 -9.51 15.64 20.53
CA SER A 358 -8.99 14.29 20.61
C SER A 358 -8.07 13.96 19.42
N VAL A 359 -8.47 14.32 18.19
CA VAL A 359 -7.68 14.06 16.98
C VAL A 359 -6.40 14.91 16.96
N GLU A 360 -6.49 16.21 17.30
CA GLU A 360 -5.32 17.07 17.40
C GLU A 360 -4.30 16.53 18.41
N ALA A 361 -4.77 16.10 19.58
CA ALA A 361 -3.92 15.53 20.61
C ALA A 361 -3.23 14.24 20.14
N LEU A 362 -3.97 13.33 19.48
CA LEU A 362 -3.41 12.11 18.91
C LEU A 362 -2.31 12.43 17.88
N LEU A 363 -2.63 13.24 16.89
CA LEU A 363 -1.70 13.56 15.80
C LEU A 363 -0.47 14.32 16.28
N SER A 364 -0.63 15.24 17.25
CA SER A 364 0.50 15.98 17.84
C SER A 364 1.49 15.13 18.64
N GLY A 365 1.13 13.88 18.96
CA GLY A 365 2.01 12.94 19.67
C GLY A 365 3.18 12.42 18.83
N VAL A 366 3.15 12.64 17.50
CA VAL A 366 4.17 12.12 16.57
C VAL A 366 4.90 13.29 15.88
N PRO A 367 6.23 13.25 15.69
CA PRO A 367 6.96 14.29 14.97
C PRO A 367 6.48 14.48 13.53
N ASP A 368 6.66 15.67 12.97
CA ASP A 368 6.35 15.97 11.58
C ASP A 368 7.20 15.12 10.62
N GLY A 369 6.61 14.71 9.51
CA GLY A 369 7.22 13.78 8.56
C GLY A 369 7.36 12.34 9.08
N LYS A 370 6.78 12.01 10.24
CA LYS A 370 6.81 10.66 10.85
C LYS A 370 5.43 10.02 11.01
N LEU A 371 4.39 10.72 10.63
CA LEU A 371 3.02 10.24 10.54
C LEU A 371 2.37 10.76 9.26
N CYS A 372 1.76 9.84 8.51
CA CYS A 372 0.95 10.17 7.36
C CYS A 372 -0.44 9.54 7.53
N VAL A 373 -1.50 10.34 7.42
CA VAL A 373 -2.88 9.89 7.52
C VAL A 373 -3.43 9.56 6.13
N ILE A 374 -3.94 8.37 5.95
CA ILE A 374 -4.69 7.99 4.75
C ILE A 374 -6.15 8.38 4.99
N ASP A 375 -6.60 9.53 4.45
CA ASP A 375 -8.02 9.90 4.45
C ASP A 375 -8.72 9.10 3.35
N LEU A 376 -9.05 7.87 3.69
CA LEU A 376 -9.40 6.84 2.70
C LEU A 376 -10.88 6.84 2.30
N ALA A 377 -11.71 7.65 2.93
CA ALA A 377 -13.16 7.61 2.74
C ALA A 377 -13.76 8.94 2.28
N VAL A 378 -13.05 9.69 1.46
CA VAL A 378 -13.54 11.00 0.99
C VAL A 378 -14.82 10.89 0.14
N ASP A 379 -14.99 9.81 -0.63
CA ASP A 379 -16.21 9.48 -1.36
C ASP A 379 -17.36 9.12 -0.39
N PHE A 380 -17.09 8.46 0.73
CA PHE A 380 -18.08 8.17 1.77
C PHE A 380 -18.55 9.43 2.50
N ASN A 381 -17.65 10.36 2.79
CA ASN A 381 -18.04 11.66 3.34
C ASN A 381 -19.09 12.35 2.44
N ASP A 382 -18.83 12.41 1.12
CA ASP A 382 -19.70 13.12 0.19
C ASP A 382 -21.01 12.37 -0.12
N TYR A 383 -20.94 11.06 -0.36
CA TYR A 383 -22.07 10.31 -0.91
C TYR A 383 -22.81 9.41 0.06
N VAL A 384 -22.17 8.96 1.12
CA VAL A 384 -22.78 8.03 2.10
C VAL A 384 -23.13 8.74 3.40
N TRP A 385 -22.14 9.34 4.06
CA TRP A 385 -22.36 9.98 5.34
C TRP A 385 -22.92 11.39 5.25
N ARG A 386 -22.86 12.02 4.06
CA ARG A 386 -23.31 13.40 3.84
C ARG A 386 -22.70 14.38 4.84
N SER A 387 -21.40 14.25 5.04
CA SER A 387 -20.63 15.00 6.02
C SER A 387 -19.44 15.69 5.35
N GLU A 388 -18.91 16.71 5.99
CA GLU A 388 -17.67 17.35 5.56
C GLU A 388 -16.53 16.35 5.45
N ASN A 389 -15.62 16.50 4.49
CA ASN A 389 -14.43 15.66 4.35
C ASN A 389 -13.54 15.76 5.60
N SER A 390 -12.96 14.65 6.04
CA SER A 390 -12.21 14.58 7.30
C SER A 390 -11.00 15.51 7.29
N TRP A 391 -10.26 15.58 6.18
CA TRP A 391 -9.11 16.47 6.06
C TRP A 391 -9.47 17.95 6.30
N ASN A 392 -10.66 18.40 5.88
CA ASN A 392 -11.11 19.77 6.08
C ASN A 392 -11.67 19.98 7.48
N TYR A 393 -12.51 19.06 7.97
CA TYR A 393 -13.09 19.09 9.32
C TYR A 393 -12.02 19.14 10.42
N TYR A 394 -10.91 18.46 10.23
CA TYR A 394 -9.77 18.46 11.16
C TYR A 394 -8.63 19.38 10.69
N SER A 395 -8.96 20.53 10.10
CA SER A 395 -8.03 21.63 9.81
C SER A 395 -6.76 21.19 9.07
N GLY A 396 -6.90 20.48 7.95
CA GLY A 396 -5.77 19.96 7.19
C GLY A 396 -4.98 18.89 7.95
N LEU A 397 -5.68 18.11 8.81
CA LEU A 397 -5.11 17.09 9.70
C LEU A 397 -3.99 17.64 10.58
N TYR A 398 -4.17 18.87 11.04
CA TYR A 398 -3.25 19.57 11.95
C TYR A 398 -1.80 19.59 11.48
N GLY A 399 -1.60 19.73 10.15
CA GLY A 399 -0.28 19.81 9.53
C GLY A 399 0.47 18.49 9.38
N LYS A 400 -0.16 17.35 9.66
CA LYS A 400 0.43 16.05 9.31
C LYS A 400 0.30 15.77 7.83
N GLU A 401 1.27 15.02 7.29
CA GLU A 401 1.16 14.51 5.93
C GLU A 401 -0.08 13.64 5.78
N TRP A 402 -0.73 13.73 4.62
CA TRP A 402 -1.91 12.90 4.37
C TRP A 402 -2.09 12.56 2.89
N ILE A 403 -2.85 11.50 2.64
CA ILE A 403 -3.18 10.98 1.33
C ILE A 403 -4.68 11.08 1.11
N TYR A 404 -5.09 11.73 0.02
CA TYR A 404 -6.47 11.73 -0.45
C TYR A 404 -6.79 10.36 -1.06
N SER A 405 -7.74 9.62 -0.50
CA SER A 405 -8.05 8.27 -0.98
C SER A 405 -9.54 7.97 -0.95
N THR A 406 -9.99 7.10 -1.84
CA THR A 406 -11.38 6.69 -2.02
C THR A 406 -11.57 5.21 -1.74
N VAL A 407 -12.82 4.79 -1.43
CA VAL A 407 -13.20 3.38 -1.27
C VAL A 407 -14.24 3.01 -2.35
N PRO A 408 -13.84 2.86 -3.62
CA PRO A 408 -14.77 2.60 -4.73
C PRO A 408 -15.46 1.24 -4.63
N ASN A 409 -14.91 0.33 -3.84
CA ASN A 409 -15.53 -0.95 -3.51
C ASN A 409 -15.56 -1.11 -1.99
N PHE A 410 -16.74 -1.33 -1.43
CA PHE A 410 -16.97 -1.54 0.00
C PHE A 410 -17.56 -2.92 0.24
N GLY A 411 -17.02 -3.66 1.20
CA GLY A 411 -17.48 -5.01 1.56
C GLY A 411 -17.22 -6.05 0.46
N GLY A 412 -16.21 -5.87 -0.37
CA GLY A 412 -15.88 -6.81 -1.45
C GLY A 412 -16.95 -6.93 -2.54
N ARG A 413 -17.88 -5.97 -2.65
CA ARG A 413 -19.00 -6.01 -3.60
C ARG A 413 -18.51 -5.81 -5.03
N SER A 414 -19.16 -6.47 -5.99
CA SER A 414 -18.89 -6.33 -7.41
C SER A 414 -19.89 -5.40 -8.14
N ALA A 415 -20.73 -4.68 -7.41
CA ALA A 415 -21.69 -3.75 -7.98
C ALA A 415 -21.00 -2.57 -8.65
N LEU A 416 -21.57 -2.08 -9.76
CA LEU A 416 -21.16 -0.82 -10.36
C LEU A 416 -21.62 0.33 -9.46
N THR A 417 -20.68 0.95 -8.77
CA THR A 417 -20.94 2.04 -7.83
C THR A 417 -20.00 3.21 -8.08
N GLY A 418 -20.39 4.38 -7.59
CA GLY A 418 -19.60 5.58 -7.63
C GLY A 418 -20.09 6.62 -8.62
N VAL A 419 -19.56 7.82 -8.46
CA VAL A 419 -19.81 8.97 -9.33
C VAL A 419 -18.53 9.29 -10.08
N LEU A 420 -18.47 8.99 -11.38
CA LEU A 420 -17.25 9.14 -12.18
C LEU A 420 -16.67 10.56 -12.11
N ASP A 421 -17.51 11.59 -12.17
CA ASP A 421 -17.03 12.98 -12.06
C ASP A 421 -16.36 13.27 -10.71
N PHE A 422 -16.83 12.65 -9.64
CA PHE A 422 -16.18 12.76 -8.31
C PHE A 422 -14.81 12.08 -8.30
N TYR A 423 -14.71 10.85 -8.79
CA TYR A 423 -13.42 10.14 -8.86
C TYR A 423 -12.42 10.86 -9.75
N ALA A 424 -12.91 11.45 -10.86
CA ALA A 424 -12.08 12.23 -11.77
C ALA A 424 -11.57 13.55 -11.19
N ASN A 425 -12.40 14.24 -10.37
CA ASN A 425 -12.22 15.67 -10.12
C ASN A 425 -12.32 16.07 -8.63
N GLY A 426 -12.76 15.20 -7.72
CA GLY A 426 -12.98 15.54 -6.30
C GLY A 426 -11.70 16.01 -5.59
N HIS A 427 -10.55 15.43 -5.91
CA HIS A 427 -9.25 15.81 -5.38
C HIS A 427 -8.84 17.27 -5.72
N LEU A 428 -9.37 17.84 -6.79
CA LEU A 428 -9.05 19.23 -7.18
C LEU A 428 -9.53 20.24 -6.13
N GLY A 429 -10.64 19.94 -5.45
CA GLY A 429 -11.10 20.74 -4.31
C GLY A 429 -10.10 20.77 -3.17
N ALA A 430 -9.55 19.62 -2.83
CA ALA A 430 -8.49 19.53 -1.81
C ALA A 430 -7.21 20.26 -2.25
N LEU A 431 -6.75 20.07 -3.49
CA LEU A 431 -5.56 20.76 -4.02
C LEU A 431 -5.70 22.28 -4.01
N ALA A 432 -6.91 22.80 -4.29
CA ALA A 432 -7.19 24.24 -4.34
C ALA A 432 -7.43 24.87 -2.94
N SER A 433 -7.71 24.04 -1.93
CA SER A 433 -8.05 24.52 -0.59
C SER A 433 -6.87 25.17 0.11
N ARG A 434 -7.11 26.28 0.79
CA ARG A 434 -6.12 26.88 1.71
C ARG A 434 -5.96 26.08 2.99
N ASN A 435 -6.94 25.25 3.32
CA ASN A 435 -6.97 24.39 4.52
C ASN A 435 -6.47 22.96 4.23
N ARG A 436 -5.82 22.73 3.08
CA ARG A 436 -5.42 21.38 2.67
C ARG A 436 -4.32 20.74 3.52
N GLY A 437 -3.62 21.53 4.35
CA GLY A 437 -2.45 21.05 5.11
C GLY A 437 -1.38 20.46 4.19
N GLU A 438 -0.73 19.40 4.66
CA GLU A 438 0.34 18.69 3.95
C GLU A 438 -0.23 17.51 3.13
N LEU A 439 -1.00 17.82 2.09
CA LEU A 439 -1.50 16.84 1.12
C LEU A 439 -0.34 16.32 0.25
N VAL A 440 0.11 15.11 0.50
CA VAL A 440 1.30 14.53 -0.16
C VAL A 440 0.97 13.41 -1.14
N GLY A 441 -0.22 12.82 -1.07
CA GLY A 441 -0.56 11.66 -1.86
C GLY A 441 -2.00 11.64 -2.34
N TYR A 442 -2.20 10.81 -3.35
CA TYR A 442 -3.51 10.43 -3.89
C TYR A 442 -3.59 8.92 -3.97
N GLY A 443 -4.78 8.34 -3.86
CA GLY A 443 -4.90 6.91 -3.99
C GLY A 443 -6.31 6.38 -3.99
N THR A 444 -6.38 5.07 -3.97
CA THR A 444 -7.62 4.34 -3.82
C THR A 444 -7.42 3.15 -2.90
N SER A 445 -8.37 2.96 -2.01
CA SER A 445 -8.37 1.94 -0.96
C SER A 445 -9.58 1.00 -1.13
N PRO A 446 -9.73 0.30 -2.29
CA PRO A 446 -10.84 -0.60 -2.49
C PRO A 446 -10.75 -1.77 -1.51
N GLU A 447 -11.87 -2.19 -0.93
CA GLU A 447 -11.91 -3.40 -0.10
C GLU A 447 -11.92 -4.68 -0.95
N GLY A 448 -12.36 -4.60 -2.20
CA GLY A 448 -12.22 -5.65 -3.21
C GLY A 448 -11.81 -5.05 -4.55
N VAL A 449 -11.13 -5.84 -5.36
CA VAL A 449 -10.72 -5.48 -6.73
C VAL A 449 -11.35 -6.42 -7.75
N GLU A 450 -11.03 -6.27 -9.03
CA GLU A 450 -11.61 -7.02 -10.15
C GLU A 450 -13.09 -6.70 -10.41
N ASN A 451 -13.46 -5.45 -10.15
CA ASN A 451 -14.79 -4.92 -10.44
C ASN A 451 -14.67 -3.50 -10.98
N ASN A 452 -15.65 -3.05 -11.75
CA ASN A 452 -15.84 -1.63 -12.12
C ASN A 452 -14.59 -0.95 -12.71
N GLU A 453 -13.93 -1.59 -13.69
CA GLU A 453 -12.64 -1.17 -14.28
C GLU A 453 -12.61 0.30 -14.72
N ALA A 454 -13.72 0.81 -15.28
CA ALA A 454 -13.83 2.20 -15.69
C ALA A 454 -13.60 3.20 -14.55
N VAL A 455 -13.99 2.86 -13.31
CA VAL A 455 -13.74 3.70 -12.14
C VAL A 455 -12.25 3.75 -11.82
N TYR A 456 -11.56 2.61 -11.90
CA TYR A 456 -10.11 2.56 -11.60
C TYR A 456 -9.28 3.25 -12.67
N GLU A 457 -9.71 3.22 -13.95
CA GLU A 457 -9.09 4.01 -15.02
C GLU A 457 -9.19 5.52 -14.73
N VAL A 458 -10.39 5.97 -14.33
CA VAL A 458 -10.62 7.38 -13.98
C VAL A 458 -9.80 7.78 -12.73
N ILE A 459 -9.79 6.96 -11.69
CA ILE A 459 -8.99 7.20 -10.47
C ILE A 459 -7.50 7.27 -10.82
N SER A 460 -7.01 6.33 -11.61
CA SER A 460 -5.62 6.31 -12.08
C SER A 460 -5.25 7.61 -12.82
N ALA A 461 -6.10 8.07 -13.74
CA ALA A 461 -5.89 9.32 -14.45
C ALA A 461 -5.93 10.55 -13.51
N ALA A 462 -6.84 10.56 -12.54
CA ALA A 462 -7.01 11.65 -11.58
C ALA A 462 -5.76 11.85 -10.71
N GLY A 463 -5.10 10.78 -10.26
CA GLY A 463 -3.87 10.85 -9.48
C GLY A 463 -2.70 11.53 -10.21
N TRP A 464 -2.75 11.63 -11.53
CA TRP A 464 -1.74 12.27 -12.36
C TRP A 464 -2.20 13.61 -12.94
N SER A 465 -3.34 14.14 -12.50
CA SER A 465 -3.91 15.39 -13.03
C SER A 465 -4.12 16.45 -11.96
N SER A 466 -3.69 17.67 -12.25
CA SER A 466 -4.08 18.89 -11.53
C SER A 466 -5.16 19.68 -12.27
N ARG A 467 -5.74 19.10 -13.33
CA ARG A 467 -6.76 19.73 -14.18
C ARG A 467 -8.01 18.88 -14.22
N ARG A 468 -9.14 19.51 -14.48
CA ARG A 468 -10.41 18.81 -14.65
C ARG A 468 -10.35 17.81 -15.80
N ILE A 469 -10.80 16.60 -15.53
CA ILE A 469 -10.97 15.50 -16.49
C ILE A 469 -12.45 15.49 -16.92
N ASP A 470 -12.69 15.45 -18.23
CA ASP A 470 -14.01 15.28 -18.82
C ASP A 470 -14.31 13.77 -18.94
N VAL A 471 -15.15 13.25 -18.07
CA VAL A 471 -15.50 11.82 -18.01
C VAL A 471 -16.42 11.34 -19.13
N LEU A 472 -16.90 12.26 -20.01
CA LEU A 472 -17.72 11.93 -21.17
C LEU A 472 -16.90 11.81 -22.46
N ARG A 473 -15.60 12.03 -22.39
CA ARG A 473 -14.65 11.96 -23.50
C ARG A 473 -13.60 10.91 -23.27
#